data_07accc12c5337195320fafa6a5dec2f2
#
_entry.id   07accc12c5337195320fafa6a5dec2f2
#
_cell.length_a   1.000
_cell.length_b   1.000
_cell.length_c   1.000
_cell.angle_alpha   90.00
_cell.angle_beta   90.00
_cell.angle_gamma   90.00
#
_symmetry.space_group_name_H-M   'P 1'
#
loop_
_entity.id
_entity.type
_entity.pdbx_description
1 polymer ?
#
loop_
_entity_poly.entity_id
_entity_poly.type
_entity_poly.pdbx_seq_one_letter_code
_entity_poly.pdbx_strand_id
1 'polypeptide(L)'
;QRDALAYAHWLGRDLPNESEWESAGKAGRDDAALDAAPRDANGKPAANYWQGAFPVLDSAEDGHAGLAPVGCYAANGFRLYDMIGNAWEWTKDAYTGPHQSHTNGDTAAVAPSTRRHDTPMVIKGGSFLCSRDYCVRYRASSREQQEADLGASHIGFRTILRDAS
;
A
#
# COMPACT_ATOMS: atom_id res chain seq x y z
N GLN A 1 4.17 12.35 -3.99
CA GLN A 1 4.21 11.49 -5.19
C GLN A 1 5.19 11.99 -6.24
N ARG A 2 5.22 13.27 -6.53
CA ARG A 2 6.10 13.87 -7.57
C ARG A 2 7.58 13.62 -7.32
N ASP A 3 8.04 13.79 -6.08
CA ASP A 3 9.45 13.54 -5.72
C ASP A 3 9.82 12.07 -5.89
N ALA A 4 8.89 11.17 -5.52
CA ALA A 4 9.08 9.73 -5.72
C ALA A 4 9.22 9.38 -7.21
N LEU A 5 8.38 9.97 -8.06
CA LEU A 5 8.44 9.78 -9.51
C LEU A 5 9.73 10.38 -10.10
N ALA A 6 10.09 11.60 -9.68
CA ALA A 6 11.33 12.26 -10.12
C ALA A 6 12.58 11.43 -9.75
N TYR A 7 12.60 10.88 -8.53
CA TYR A 7 13.68 9.99 -8.09
C TYR A 7 13.72 8.69 -8.90
N ALA A 8 12.56 8.07 -9.16
CA ALA A 8 12.50 6.88 -9.99
C ALA A 8 13.05 7.14 -11.40
N HIS A 9 12.64 8.23 -12.03
CA HIS A 9 13.14 8.63 -13.36
C HIS A 9 14.64 8.94 -13.37
N TRP A 10 15.16 9.59 -12.31
CA TRP A 10 16.59 9.82 -12.17
C TRP A 10 17.40 8.52 -12.14
N LEU A 11 16.83 7.44 -11.59
CA LEU A 11 17.42 6.10 -11.59
C LEU A 11 17.22 5.34 -12.92
N GLY A 12 16.57 5.92 -13.93
CA GLY A 12 16.16 5.20 -15.14
C GLY A 12 15.04 4.18 -14.89
N ARG A 13 14.21 4.42 -13.88
CA ARG A 13 13.10 3.58 -13.45
C ARG A 13 11.77 4.34 -13.50
N ASP A 14 10.70 3.69 -13.06
CA ASP A 14 9.37 4.28 -12.96
C ASP A 14 8.71 3.89 -11.64
N LEU A 15 7.61 4.53 -11.27
CA LEU A 15 6.70 4.00 -10.27
C LEU A 15 5.81 2.92 -10.89
N PRO A 16 5.40 1.90 -10.14
CA PRO A 16 4.42 0.95 -10.62
C PRO A 16 3.08 1.64 -10.83
N ASN A 17 2.27 1.17 -11.77
CA ASN A 17 0.85 1.42 -11.73
C ASN A 17 0.18 0.54 -10.66
N GLU A 18 -1.09 0.83 -10.35
CA GLU A 18 -1.82 0.10 -9.32
C GLU A 18 -1.91 -1.41 -9.62
N SER A 19 -2.20 -1.76 -10.86
CA SER A 19 -2.33 -3.15 -11.30
C SER A 19 -1.00 -3.92 -11.21
N GLU A 20 0.11 -3.30 -11.59
CA GLU A 20 1.46 -3.86 -11.45
C GLU A 20 1.80 -4.08 -9.98
N TRP A 21 1.52 -3.08 -9.13
CA TRP A 21 1.76 -3.17 -7.71
C TRP A 21 0.94 -4.30 -7.07
N GLU A 22 -0.35 -4.38 -7.40
CA GLU A 22 -1.27 -5.39 -6.86
C GLU A 22 -0.88 -6.81 -7.29
N SER A 23 -0.53 -7.00 -8.56
CA SER A 23 -0.02 -8.27 -9.08
C SER A 23 1.25 -8.71 -8.35
N ALA A 24 2.16 -7.77 -8.13
CA ALA A 24 3.39 -8.02 -7.37
C ALA A 24 3.11 -8.35 -5.90
N GLY A 25 2.15 -7.65 -5.28
CA GLY A 25 1.74 -7.90 -3.89
C GLY A 25 1.07 -9.25 -3.70
N LYS A 26 0.19 -9.65 -4.61
CA LYS A 26 -0.48 -10.96 -4.61
C LYS A 26 0.50 -12.11 -4.82
N ALA A 27 1.51 -11.91 -5.63
CA ALA A 27 2.53 -12.94 -5.94
C ALA A 27 1.92 -14.30 -6.33
N GLY A 28 0.87 -14.26 -7.17
CA GLY A 28 0.16 -15.44 -7.65
C GLY A 28 -0.88 -16.03 -6.69
N ARG A 29 -1.09 -15.42 -5.52
CA ARG A 29 -2.16 -15.82 -4.58
C ARG A 29 -3.46 -15.06 -4.88
N ASP A 30 -4.60 -15.65 -4.53
CA ASP A 30 -5.89 -14.97 -4.57
C ASP A 30 -6.10 -14.05 -3.36
N ASP A 31 -7.11 -13.18 -3.42
CA ASP A 31 -7.42 -12.25 -2.34
C ASP A 31 -7.88 -12.94 -1.06
N ALA A 32 -8.54 -14.08 -1.16
CA ALA A 32 -9.00 -14.84 0.00
C ALA A 32 -7.83 -15.36 0.83
N ALA A 33 -6.71 -15.74 0.18
CA ALA A 33 -5.49 -16.18 0.86
C ALA A 33 -4.75 -15.02 1.57
N LEU A 34 -5.11 -13.76 1.28
CA LEU A 34 -4.48 -12.55 1.81
C LEU A 34 -5.34 -11.85 2.86
N ASP A 35 -6.45 -12.44 3.25
CA ASP A 35 -7.54 -11.78 3.97
C ASP A 35 -7.34 -11.65 5.47
N ALA A 36 -6.45 -12.40 6.05
CA ALA A 36 -6.16 -12.34 7.48
C ALA A 36 -5.02 -11.37 7.78
N ALA A 37 -4.96 -10.86 9.00
CA ALA A 37 -3.76 -10.21 9.49
C ALA A 37 -2.58 -11.16 9.26
N PRO A 38 -1.54 -10.74 8.52
CA PRO A 38 -0.49 -11.65 8.11
C PRO A 38 0.29 -12.13 9.34
N ARG A 39 0.22 -13.43 9.59
CA ARG A 39 0.98 -14.09 10.66
C ARG A 39 1.76 -15.25 10.07
N ASP A 40 2.92 -15.50 10.65
CA ASP A 40 3.75 -16.65 10.32
C ASP A 40 3.17 -17.96 10.91
N ALA A 41 3.83 -19.09 10.64
CA ALA A 41 3.41 -20.39 11.14
C ALA A 41 3.43 -20.49 12.69
N ASN A 42 4.14 -19.60 13.38
CA ASN A 42 4.22 -19.54 14.84
C ASN A 42 3.21 -18.54 15.43
N GLY A 43 2.39 -17.93 14.59
CA GLY A 43 1.41 -16.94 14.98
C GLY A 43 1.96 -15.53 15.24
N LYS A 44 3.24 -15.27 14.93
CA LYS A 44 3.83 -13.93 15.03
C LYS A 44 3.43 -13.08 13.82
N PRO A 45 3.31 -11.75 13.98
CA PRO A 45 3.10 -10.86 12.85
C PRO A 45 4.17 -11.09 11.77
N ALA A 46 3.73 -11.25 10.52
CA ALA A 46 4.60 -11.46 9.36
C ALA A 46 4.76 -10.19 8.51
N ALA A 47 4.30 -9.05 9.03
CA ALA A 47 4.43 -7.72 8.44
C ALA A 47 4.30 -6.67 9.56
N ASN A 48 4.74 -5.44 9.29
CA ASN A 48 4.61 -4.32 10.20
C ASN A 48 3.24 -3.66 10.04
N TYR A 49 2.35 -3.89 10.98
CA TYR A 49 1.03 -3.29 11.09
C TYR A 49 0.65 -3.14 12.57
N TRP A 50 -0.34 -2.33 12.88
CA TRP A 50 -0.76 -2.08 14.26
C TRP A 50 -1.33 -3.34 14.92
N GLN A 51 -0.81 -3.70 16.10
CA GLN A 51 -1.31 -4.79 16.92
C GLN A 51 -1.87 -4.24 18.25
N GLY A 52 -3.17 -4.46 18.48
CA GLY A 52 -3.85 -3.98 19.66
C GLY A 52 -4.98 -3.02 19.37
N ALA A 53 -5.38 -2.23 20.35
CA ALA A 53 -6.53 -1.32 20.23
C ALA A 53 -6.12 0.01 19.58
N PHE A 54 -6.42 0.18 18.31
CA PHE A 54 -6.14 1.43 17.59
C PHE A 54 -7.07 2.56 18.05
N PRO A 55 -6.58 3.79 18.23
CA PRO A 55 -5.18 4.27 18.24
C PRO A 55 -4.59 4.34 19.66
N VAL A 56 -5.14 3.61 20.61
CA VAL A 56 -4.88 3.77 22.05
C VAL A 56 -3.66 2.98 22.51
N LEU A 57 -3.51 1.77 22.00
CA LEU A 57 -2.45 0.85 22.43
C LEU A 57 -1.96 0.03 21.26
N ASP A 58 -0.70 0.19 20.90
CA ASP A 58 0.03 -0.73 20.05
C ASP A 58 0.87 -1.66 20.94
N SER A 59 0.63 -2.97 20.86
CA SER A 59 1.40 -3.96 21.61
C SER A 59 2.76 -4.24 20.98
N ALA A 60 3.01 -3.77 19.76
CA ALA A 60 4.25 -3.95 19.01
C ALA A 60 4.73 -5.42 19.00
N GLU A 61 3.82 -6.39 18.84
CA GLU A 61 4.16 -7.82 18.75
C GLU A 61 5.11 -8.12 17.59
N ASP A 62 5.09 -7.28 16.56
CA ASP A 62 5.99 -7.34 15.42
C ASP A 62 7.41 -6.81 15.72
N GLY A 63 7.60 -6.19 16.89
CA GLY A 63 8.86 -5.63 17.34
C GLY A 63 9.06 -4.16 17.01
N HIS A 64 8.07 -3.48 16.40
CA HIS A 64 8.20 -2.11 15.92
C HIS A 64 6.97 -1.27 16.30
N ALA A 65 7.18 -0.15 17.00
CA ALA A 65 6.13 0.83 17.29
C ALA A 65 5.96 1.91 16.19
N GLY A 66 6.63 1.74 15.06
CA GLY A 66 6.67 2.67 13.93
C GLY A 66 7.19 1.97 12.70
N LEU A 67 7.90 2.69 11.83
CA LEU A 67 8.51 2.08 10.65
C LEU A 67 9.54 1.02 11.04
N ALA A 68 9.45 -0.14 10.42
CA ALA A 68 10.46 -1.19 10.50
C ALA A 68 11.55 -0.99 9.43
N PRO A 69 12.78 -1.49 9.65
CA PRO A 69 13.78 -1.55 8.59
C PRO A 69 13.27 -2.36 7.39
N VAL A 70 13.58 -1.89 6.18
CA VAL A 70 13.19 -2.58 4.95
C VAL A 70 13.76 -3.99 4.92
N GLY A 71 12.91 -4.97 4.58
CA GLY A 71 13.31 -6.36 4.40
C GLY A 71 13.46 -7.16 5.69
N CYS A 72 12.96 -6.69 6.83
CA CYS A 72 13.03 -7.45 8.07
C CYS A 72 11.96 -8.55 8.18
N TYR A 73 10.98 -8.59 7.31
CA TYR A 73 9.99 -9.66 7.20
C TYR A 73 10.27 -10.58 5.99
N ALA A 74 9.64 -11.73 5.96
CA ALA A 74 9.80 -12.68 4.86
C ALA A 74 9.29 -12.10 3.54
N ALA A 75 10.03 -12.34 2.47
CA ALA A 75 9.62 -11.98 1.12
C ALA A 75 8.39 -12.76 0.68
N ASN A 76 7.56 -12.19 -0.20
CA ASN A 76 6.46 -12.88 -0.84
C ASN A 76 6.95 -13.91 -1.91
N GLY A 77 6.03 -14.59 -2.59
CA GLY A 77 6.36 -15.60 -3.60
C GLY A 77 7.16 -15.07 -4.80
N PHE A 78 7.16 -13.76 -5.05
CA PHE A 78 7.98 -13.10 -6.06
C PHE A 78 9.29 -12.52 -5.50
N ARG A 79 9.65 -12.87 -4.26
CA ARG A 79 10.85 -12.39 -3.55
C ARG A 79 10.83 -10.87 -3.29
N LEU A 80 9.65 -10.28 -3.18
CA LEU A 80 9.47 -8.88 -2.83
C LEU A 80 9.19 -8.76 -1.34
N TYR A 81 9.87 -7.81 -0.70
CA TYR A 81 9.73 -7.51 0.72
C TYR A 81 8.73 -6.40 0.95
N ASP A 82 8.13 -6.37 2.13
CA ASP A 82 7.30 -5.28 2.65
C ASP A 82 6.14 -4.87 1.72
N MET A 83 5.57 -5.83 1.00
CA MET A 83 4.38 -5.60 0.16
C MET A 83 3.10 -5.42 0.99
N ILE A 84 3.19 -5.56 2.31
CA ILE A 84 2.10 -5.44 3.27
C ILE A 84 2.60 -4.66 4.47
N GLY A 85 1.86 -3.62 4.87
CA GLY A 85 2.19 -2.81 6.05
C GLY A 85 3.44 -1.95 5.86
N ASN A 86 4.08 -1.61 6.95
CA ASN A 86 5.23 -0.73 7.06
C ASN A 86 4.92 0.70 6.59
N ALA A 87 4.98 0.96 5.31
CA ALA A 87 4.61 2.24 4.70
C ALA A 87 3.69 2.03 3.50
N TRP A 88 2.69 2.88 3.35
CA TRP A 88 1.97 3.01 2.09
C TRP A 88 2.93 3.30 0.95
N GLU A 89 2.61 2.87 -0.25
CA GLU A 89 3.47 3.07 -1.39
C GLU A 89 2.74 3.78 -2.52
N TRP A 90 3.36 4.84 -3.02
CA TRP A 90 2.88 5.57 -4.19
C TRP A 90 2.83 4.71 -5.43
N THR A 91 1.73 4.81 -6.15
CA THR A 91 1.64 4.40 -7.55
C THR A 91 1.64 5.63 -8.45
N LYS A 92 1.68 5.41 -9.77
CA LYS A 92 1.56 6.50 -10.75
C LYS A 92 0.12 6.83 -11.11
N ASP A 93 -0.86 6.05 -10.64
CA ASP A 93 -2.25 6.20 -11.04
C ASP A 93 -2.97 7.25 -10.21
N ALA A 94 -3.81 8.04 -10.89
CA ALA A 94 -4.76 8.91 -10.25
C ALA A 94 -5.89 8.10 -9.59
N TYR A 95 -6.31 8.54 -8.41
CA TYR A 95 -7.45 7.92 -7.73
C TYR A 95 -8.77 8.38 -8.34
N THR A 96 -9.53 7.46 -8.91
CA THR A 96 -10.81 7.71 -9.58
C THR A 96 -12.03 7.21 -8.80
N GLY A 97 -11.85 6.88 -7.53
CA GLY A 97 -12.89 6.31 -6.65
C GLY A 97 -12.58 4.88 -6.20
N PRO A 98 -13.41 4.29 -5.35
CA PRO A 98 -13.27 2.89 -4.95
C PRO A 98 -13.40 1.97 -6.17
N HIS A 99 -12.84 0.76 -6.08
CA HIS A 99 -13.12 -0.26 -7.10
C HIS A 99 -14.63 -0.43 -7.24
N GLN A 100 -15.16 -0.36 -8.45
CA GLN A 100 -16.55 -0.66 -8.69
C GLN A 100 -16.78 -2.16 -8.38
N SER A 101 -17.36 -2.45 -7.24
CA SER A 101 -17.97 -3.76 -7.05
C SER A 101 -19.15 -3.84 -8.01
N HIS A 102 -19.30 -4.92 -8.77
CA HIS A 102 -20.41 -5.16 -9.70
C HIS A 102 -21.77 -5.35 -8.99
N THR A 103 -22.00 -4.66 -7.90
CA THR A 103 -23.28 -4.59 -7.21
C THR A 103 -23.90 -3.24 -7.53
N ASN A 104 -25.03 -3.27 -8.26
CA ASN A 104 -25.86 -2.12 -8.59
C ASN A 104 -26.21 -1.32 -7.33
N GLY A 105 -25.75 -0.10 -7.22
CA GLY A 105 -26.17 0.84 -6.18
C GLY A 105 -25.16 1.95 -5.94
N ASP A 106 -25.53 3.15 -6.34
CA ASP A 106 -25.05 4.48 -5.94
C ASP A 106 -23.56 4.66 -5.66
N THR A 107 -22.80 4.81 -6.72
CA THR A 107 -21.47 5.44 -6.65
C THR A 107 -21.66 6.96 -6.71
N ALA A 108 -21.56 7.63 -5.57
CA ALA A 108 -21.31 9.06 -5.59
C ALA A 108 -19.95 9.28 -6.29
N ALA A 109 -20.00 9.68 -7.54
CA ALA A 109 -18.81 10.08 -8.28
C ALA A 109 -18.15 11.22 -7.52
N VAL A 110 -16.92 11.03 -7.03
CA VAL A 110 -16.12 12.12 -6.52
C VAL A 110 -15.91 13.08 -7.71
N ALA A 111 -16.47 14.28 -7.60
CA ALA A 111 -16.34 15.28 -8.64
C ALA A 111 -14.85 15.55 -8.90
N PRO A 112 -14.39 15.57 -10.16
CA PRO A 112 -12.99 15.84 -10.44
C PRO A 112 -12.64 17.23 -9.90
N SER A 113 -11.60 17.31 -9.08
CA SER A 113 -11.04 18.55 -8.61
C SER A 113 -10.61 19.41 -9.80
N THR A 114 -11.02 20.68 -9.80
CA THR A 114 -10.79 21.60 -10.93
C THR A 114 -9.36 22.14 -11.00
N ARG A 115 -8.49 21.78 -10.06
CA ARG A 115 -7.08 22.17 -10.04
C ARG A 115 -6.18 21.00 -10.41
N ARG A 116 -5.30 21.19 -11.39
CA ARG A 116 -4.29 20.19 -11.80
C ARG A 116 -3.36 19.72 -10.66
N HIS A 117 -3.32 20.46 -9.56
CA HIS A 117 -2.51 20.15 -8.37
C HIS A 117 -3.22 19.24 -7.36
N ASP A 118 -4.54 19.06 -7.47
CA ASP A 118 -5.37 18.45 -6.43
C ASP A 118 -5.87 17.05 -6.82
N THR A 119 -5.32 16.44 -7.89
CA THR A 119 -5.73 15.08 -8.25
C THR A 119 -5.13 14.09 -7.23
N PRO A 120 -5.97 13.42 -6.44
CA PRO A 120 -5.47 12.41 -5.52
C PRO A 120 -4.86 11.24 -6.30
N MET A 121 -3.81 10.68 -5.76
CA MET A 121 -3.10 9.53 -6.32
C MET A 121 -3.39 8.28 -5.51
N VAL A 122 -3.25 7.12 -6.14
CA VAL A 122 -3.42 5.83 -5.46
C VAL A 122 -2.17 5.49 -4.67
N ILE A 123 -2.37 5.11 -3.40
CA ILE A 123 -1.37 4.45 -2.57
C ILE A 123 -1.82 3.03 -2.22
N LYS A 124 -0.88 2.12 -2.06
CA LYS A 124 -1.09 0.68 -1.86
C LYS A 124 -0.31 0.14 -0.66
N GLY A 125 -0.70 -1.03 -0.19
CA GLY A 125 0.05 -1.84 0.78
C GLY A 125 -0.30 -1.65 2.24
N GLY A 126 -0.92 -0.54 2.62
CA GLY A 126 -1.12 -0.21 4.03
C GLY A 126 0.16 0.27 4.72
N SER A 127 0.08 0.55 6.00
CA SER A 127 1.22 0.99 6.80
C SER A 127 1.19 0.40 8.20
N PHE A 128 2.21 0.69 9.01
CA PHE A 128 2.26 0.33 10.42
C PHE A 128 1.07 0.88 11.24
N LEU A 129 0.35 1.88 10.72
CA LEU A 129 -0.87 2.43 11.35
C LEU A 129 -2.14 1.65 11.00
N CYS A 130 -2.09 0.68 10.08
CA CYS A 130 -3.24 -0.11 9.72
C CYS A 130 -3.48 -1.23 10.73
N SER A 131 -4.68 -1.27 11.34
CA SER A 131 -5.07 -2.28 12.29
C SER A 131 -6.17 -3.18 11.75
N ARG A 132 -6.30 -4.37 12.33
CA ARG A 132 -7.38 -5.31 12.00
C ARG A 132 -8.77 -4.74 12.26
N ASP A 133 -8.89 -3.94 13.33
CA ASP A 133 -10.19 -3.49 13.83
C ASP A 133 -10.61 -2.13 13.25
N TYR A 134 -9.69 -1.40 12.62
CA TYR A 134 -9.98 -0.05 12.14
C TYR A 134 -9.74 0.12 10.63
N CYS A 135 -8.67 -0.45 10.09
CA CYS A 135 -8.26 -0.20 8.70
C CYS A 135 -7.57 -1.44 8.13
N VAL A 136 -8.33 -2.43 7.68
CA VAL A 136 -7.78 -3.65 7.05
C VAL A 136 -7.31 -3.34 5.62
N ARG A 137 -6.47 -2.29 5.45
CA ARG A 137 -6.02 -1.82 4.13
C ARG A 137 -4.64 -2.32 3.72
N TYR A 138 -4.06 -3.26 4.47
CA TYR A 138 -2.82 -3.94 4.09
C TYR A 138 -3.04 -5.12 3.12
N ARG A 139 -4.24 -5.30 2.57
CA ARG A 139 -4.52 -6.26 1.49
C ARG A 139 -3.97 -5.74 0.17
N ALA A 140 -3.47 -6.62 -0.68
CA ALA A 140 -2.94 -6.22 -1.98
C ALA A 140 -3.99 -5.51 -2.85
N SER A 141 -5.26 -5.90 -2.78
CA SER A 141 -6.38 -5.27 -3.49
C SER A 141 -6.85 -3.95 -2.87
N SER A 142 -6.47 -3.66 -1.62
CA SER A 142 -6.85 -2.39 -0.97
C SER A 142 -6.13 -1.22 -1.62
N ARG A 143 -6.84 -0.12 -1.73
CA ARG A 143 -6.35 1.15 -2.26
C ARG A 143 -6.79 2.30 -1.37
N GLU A 144 -5.99 3.33 -1.33
CA GLU A 144 -6.33 4.57 -0.64
C GLU A 144 -5.98 5.76 -1.53
N GLN A 145 -6.67 6.86 -1.31
CA GLN A 145 -6.35 8.12 -1.98
C GLN A 145 -5.39 8.94 -1.12
N GLN A 146 -4.48 9.63 -1.78
CA GLN A 146 -3.57 10.56 -1.12
C GLN A 146 -3.29 11.75 -2.04
N GLU A 147 -3.29 12.95 -1.50
CA GLU A 147 -2.89 14.15 -2.25
C GLU A 147 -1.42 14.04 -2.67
N ALA A 148 -1.16 14.26 -3.96
CA ALA A 148 0.16 14.02 -4.57
C ALA A 148 1.30 14.85 -3.94
N ASP A 149 0.96 16.01 -3.38
CA ASP A 149 1.92 16.95 -2.79
C ASP A 149 2.04 16.81 -1.27
N LEU A 150 1.23 15.94 -0.65
CA LEU A 150 1.25 15.71 0.78
C LEU A 150 2.12 14.51 1.13
N GLY A 151 3.28 14.77 1.72
CA GLY A 151 4.13 13.75 2.32
C GLY A 151 3.67 13.39 3.73
N ALA A 152 3.82 12.11 4.10
CA ALA A 152 3.58 11.65 5.46
C ALA A 152 4.64 10.62 5.87
N SER A 153 4.89 10.49 7.17
CA SER A 153 5.92 9.59 7.71
C SER A 153 5.67 8.10 7.43
N HIS A 154 4.44 7.76 7.08
CA HIS A 154 3.99 6.40 6.78
C HIS A 154 3.72 6.17 5.29
N ILE A 155 4.26 7.02 4.40
CA ILE A 155 4.15 6.88 2.95
C ILE A 155 5.53 6.89 2.33
N GLY A 156 5.81 5.84 1.56
CA GLY A 156 7.02 5.64 0.79
C GLY A 156 6.71 5.29 -0.67
N PHE A 157 7.63 4.62 -1.32
CA PHE A 157 7.46 4.14 -2.69
C PHE A 157 8.45 3.04 -3.02
N ARG A 158 8.14 2.26 -4.04
CA ARG A 158 9.07 1.37 -4.72
C ARG A 158 9.17 1.73 -6.19
N THR A 159 10.27 1.36 -6.82
CA THR A 159 10.49 1.61 -8.24
C THR A 159 10.47 0.31 -9.02
N ILE A 160 10.06 0.38 -10.28
CA ILE A 160 10.13 -0.73 -11.23
C ILE A 160 11.08 -0.38 -12.37
N LEU A 161 11.68 -1.40 -12.95
CA LEU A 161 12.41 -1.28 -14.21
C LEU A 161 11.43 -1.58 -15.34
N ARG A 162 11.41 -0.74 -16.35
CA ARG A 162 10.66 -1.00 -17.58
C ARG A 162 11.65 -1.46 -18.64
N ASP A 163 11.27 -2.48 -19.39
CA ASP A 163 12.04 -2.86 -20.57
C ASP A 163 12.08 -1.68 -21.55
N ALA A 164 13.23 -1.43 -22.13
CA ALA A 164 13.36 -0.43 -23.17
C ALA A 164 12.56 -0.91 -24.39
N SER A 165 11.53 -0.12 -24.75
CA SER A 165 10.71 -0.35 -25.95
C SER A 165 11.52 -0.11 -27.23
#